data_6cdd38cc86c291cdd769af91d538ee53
#
_entry.id   6cdd38cc86c291cdd769af91d538ee53
#
_cell.length_a   1.000
_cell.length_b   1.000
_cell.length_c   1.000
_cell.angle_alpha   90.00
_cell.angle_beta   90.00
_cell.angle_gamma   90.00
#
_symmetry.space_group_name_H-M   'P 1'
#
loop_
_entity.id
_entity.type
_entity.pdbx_description
1 polymer ?
#
loop_
_entity_poly.entity_id
_entity_poly.type
_entity_poly.pdbx_seq_one_letter_code
_entity_poly.pdbx_strand_id
1 'polypeptide(L)'
;MPRRAPAGPRPPIVPPLSLPSLEPRSATDLRAEAYLDLVRITGAQLAGADLHKLELDACELAHVTADDARLTDWRASETRLSRLRASGLTAQRSTWREVELVDSRIGALTMFDSELRSSRIADCRISFLNLSGATLLDVVVAGCRIDELD
;
A
#
# COMPACT_ATOMS: atom_id res chain seq x y z
N MET A 1 -31.15 27.74 24.15
CA MET A 1 -29.99 27.49 23.30
C MET A 1 -30.07 26.09 22.74
N PRO A 2 -30.08 25.97 21.43
CA PRO A 2 -30.06 24.62 20.87
C PRO A 2 -28.77 23.91 21.30
N ARG A 3 -28.92 22.71 21.83
CA ARG A 3 -27.77 21.88 22.15
C ARG A 3 -27.02 21.57 20.86
N ARG A 4 -25.74 21.89 20.84
CA ARG A 4 -24.88 21.45 19.75
C ARG A 4 -24.92 19.92 19.69
N ALA A 5 -25.24 19.36 18.53
CA ALA A 5 -25.11 17.92 18.36
C ALA A 5 -23.67 17.50 18.70
N PRO A 6 -23.48 16.36 19.41
CA PRO A 6 -22.13 15.89 19.67
C PRO A 6 -21.42 15.73 18.34
N ALA A 7 -20.21 16.25 18.26
CA ALA A 7 -19.39 16.08 17.07
C ALA A 7 -19.22 14.58 16.81
N GLY A 8 -19.59 14.12 15.61
CA GLY A 8 -19.31 12.75 15.19
C GLY A 8 -17.81 12.46 15.23
N PRO A 9 -17.42 11.20 15.06
CA PRO A 9 -15.99 10.85 15.00
C PRO A 9 -15.31 11.70 13.93
N ARG A 10 -14.16 12.24 14.27
CA ARG A 10 -13.36 13.01 13.32
C ARG A 10 -12.87 12.08 12.23
N PRO A 11 -12.90 12.49 10.94
CA PRO A 11 -12.26 11.70 9.91
C PRO A 11 -10.77 11.56 10.23
N PRO A 12 -10.14 10.44 9.87
CA PRO A 12 -8.72 10.26 10.10
C PRO A 12 -7.93 11.34 9.38
N ILE A 13 -6.92 11.87 10.06
CA ILE A 13 -5.99 12.83 9.48
C ILE A 13 -4.72 12.06 9.16
N VAL A 14 -4.46 11.89 7.86
CA VAL A 14 -3.24 11.28 7.39
C VAL A 14 -2.48 12.35 6.62
N PRO A 15 -1.41 12.91 7.22
CA PRO A 15 -0.63 13.93 6.53
C PRO A 15 -0.01 13.36 5.26
N PRO A 16 0.19 14.17 4.22
CA PRO A 16 0.88 13.73 3.01
C PRO A 16 2.25 13.19 3.36
N LEU A 17 2.62 12.08 2.73
CA LEU A 17 3.92 11.49 2.92
C LEU A 17 4.99 12.38 2.28
N SER A 18 5.99 12.76 3.05
CA SER A 18 7.13 13.53 2.59
C SER A 18 8.36 12.64 2.62
N LEU A 19 8.81 12.22 1.45
CA LEU A 19 9.97 11.35 1.34
C LEU A 19 11.25 12.16 1.32
N PRO A 20 12.32 11.67 2.00
CA PRO A 20 13.65 12.28 1.89
C PRO A 20 14.24 12.03 0.51
N SER A 21 15.49 12.44 0.32
CA SER A 21 16.22 12.13 -0.90
C SER A 21 16.44 10.63 -1.02
N LEU A 22 16.06 10.04 -2.15
CA LEU A 22 16.11 8.60 -2.37
C LEU A 22 17.18 8.26 -3.39
N GLU A 23 17.85 7.13 -3.18
CA GLU A 23 18.86 6.61 -4.11
C GLU A 23 18.21 5.65 -5.10
N PRO A 24 18.40 5.86 -6.42
CA PRO A 24 17.89 4.90 -7.41
C PRO A 24 18.55 3.52 -7.25
N ARG A 25 17.72 2.50 -7.36
CA ARG A 25 18.15 1.10 -7.25
C ARG A 25 17.52 0.25 -8.34
N SER A 26 18.09 -0.90 -8.59
CA SER A 26 17.60 -1.86 -9.56
C SER A 26 16.41 -2.65 -9.01
N ALA A 27 15.50 -3.03 -9.92
CA ALA A 27 14.39 -3.92 -9.59
C ALA A 27 14.86 -5.29 -9.06
N THR A 28 16.07 -5.70 -9.38
CA THR A 28 16.62 -6.96 -8.89
C THR A 28 16.85 -6.98 -7.38
N ASP A 29 16.88 -5.81 -6.75
CA ASP A 29 16.96 -5.72 -5.29
C ASP A 29 15.63 -6.06 -4.60
N LEU A 30 14.52 -6.05 -5.34
CA LEU A 30 13.22 -6.48 -4.83
C LEU A 30 13.13 -8.00 -4.86
N ARG A 31 13.29 -8.62 -3.71
CA ARG A 31 13.26 -10.08 -3.56
C ARG A 31 12.78 -10.45 -2.16
N ALA A 32 12.41 -11.71 -2.00
CA ALA A 32 11.96 -12.23 -0.71
C ALA A 32 12.99 -11.99 0.39
N GLU A 33 12.48 -11.59 1.56
CA GLU A 33 13.29 -11.35 2.78
C GLU A 33 14.31 -10.22 2.67
N ALA A 34 14.26 -9.42 1.58
CA ALA A 34 15.15 -8.27 1.42
C ALA A 34 14.70 -7.11 2.31
N TYR A 35 15.67 -6.32 2.75
CA TYR A 35 15.44 -5.04 3.43
C TYR A 35 16.00 -3.91 2.57
N LEU A 36 15.15 -2.95 2.24
CA LEU A 36 15.55 -1.79 1.44
C LEU A 36 15.19 -0.51 2.21
N ASP A 37 16.11 0.44 2.20
CA ASP A 37 16.02 1.68 2.95
C ASP A 37 16.47 2.85 2.07
N LEU A 38 15.65 3.90 2.04
CA LEU A 38 15.95 5.16 1.33
C LEU A 38 16.22 4.97 -0.16
N VAL A 39 15.47 4.09 -0.81
CA VAL A 39 15.68 3.79 -2.23
C VAL A 39 14.45 4.07 -3.08
N ARG A 40 14.68 4.38 -4.35
CA ARG A 40 13.65 4.51 -5.37
C ARG A 40 13.86 3.45 -6.44
N ILE A 41 12.81 2.72 -6.74
CA ILE A 41 12.82 1.73 -7.82
C ILE A 41 11.69 2.08 -8.78
N THR A 42 12.02 2.23 -10.06
CA THR A 42 11.07 2.62 -11.09
C THR A 42 11.07 1.59 -12.22
N GLY A 43 9.88 1.24 -12.70
CA GLY A 43 9.74 0.38 -13.87
C GLY A 43 9.97 -1.10 -13.63
N ALA A 44 9.84 -1.56 -12.39
CA ALA A 44 10.07 -2.97 -12.06
C ALA A 44 9.01 -3.89 -12.69
N GLN A 45 9.45 -5.04 -13.17
CA GLN A 45 8.61 -6.10 -13.71
C GLN A 45 8.63 -7.27 -12.71
N LEU A 46 7.56 -7.41 -11.93
CA LEU A 46 7.49 -8.35 -10.82
C LEU A 46 6.38 -9.39 -10.99
N ALA A 47 5.98 -9.67 -12.23
CA ALA A 47 4.93 -10.66 -12.48
C ALA A 47 5.32 -12.02 -11.90
N GLY A 48 4.44 -12.59 -11.08
CA GLY A 48 4.65 -13.89 -10.44
C GLY A 48 5.77 -13.92 -9.40
N ALA A 49 6.35 -12.78 -9.06
CA ALA A 49 7.45 -12.73 -8.10
C ALA A 49 6.98 -13.08 -6.69
N ASP A 50 7.81 -13.82 -5.98
CA ASP A 50 7.62 -14.09 -4.56
C ASP A 50 8.46 -13.12 -3.75
N LEU A 51 7.78 -12.19 -3.08
CA LEU A 51 8.40 -11.13 -2.30
C LEU A 51 8.01 -11.24 -0.82
N HIS A 52 7.81 -12.47 -0.33
CA HIS A 52 7.44 -12.66 1.06
C HIS A 52 8.48 -12.05 2.01
N LYS A 53 7.99 -11.47 3.08
CA LYS A 53 8.81 -10.81 4.10
C LYS A 53 9.73 -9.70 3.57
N LEU A 54 9.42 -9.14 2.41
CA LEU A 54 10.10 -7.92 1.93
C LEU A 54 9.83 -6.79 2.94
N GLU A 55 10.86 -6.04 3.25
CA GLU A 55 10.75 -4.90 4.15
C GLU A 55 11.27 -3.63 3.47
N LEU A 56 10.42 -2.60 3.44
CA LEU A 56 10.71 -1.32 2.83
C LEU A 56 10.60 -0.22 3.88
N ASP A 57 11.61 0.63 3.99
CA ASP A 57 11.62 1.77 4.89
C ASP A 57 12.03 3.03 4.13
N ALA A 58 11.15 4.02 4.12
CA ALA A 58 11.35 5.28 3.40
C ALA A 58 11.71 5.06 1.93
N CYS A 59 10.91 4.26 1.24
CA CYS A 59 11.14 3.90 -0.17
C CYS A 59 10.04 4.45 -1.08
N GLU A 60 10.33 4.49 -2.38
CA GLU A 60 9.33 4.75 -3.41
C GLU A 60 9.45 3.70 -4.50
N LEU A 61 8.33 3.03 -4.79
CA LEU A 61 8.19 2.14 -5.94
C LEU A 61 7.22 2.78 -6.91
N ALA A 62 7.67 3.06 -8.13
CA ALA A 62 6.87 3.72 -9.14
C ALA A 62 6.88 2.93 -10.46
N HIS A 63 5.72 2.91 -11.14
CA HIS A 63 5.57 2.24 -12.43
C HIS A 63 5.94 0.75 -12.35
N VAL A 64 5.37 0.04 -11.39
CA VAL A 64 5.65 -1.38 -11.15
C VAL A 64 4.53 -2.22 -11.73
N THR A 65 4.88 -3.25 -12.49
CA THR A 65 3.96 -4.30 -12.92
C THR A 65 4.16 -5.52 -12.03
N ALA A 66 3.09 -5.96 -11.37
CA ALA A 66 3.19 -7.00 -10.34
C ALA A 66 2.06 -8.03 -10.46
N ASP A 67 1.73 -8.44 -11.69
CA ASP A 67 0.67 -9.43 -11.91
C ASP A 67 0.99 -10.72 -11.16
N ASP A 68 0.06 -11.14 -10.30
CA ASP A 68 0.16 -12.34 -9.48
C ASP A 68 1.40 -12.38 -8.57
N ALA A 69 1.95 -11.24 -8.22
CA ALA A 69 3.03 -11.15 -7.24
C ALA A 69 2.51 -11.44 -5.83
N ARG A 70 3.38 -11.98 -5.00
CA ARG A 70 3.08 -12.35 -3.62
C ARG A 70 3.91 -11.51 -2.67
N LEU A 71 3.22 -10.74 -1.85
CA LEU A 71 3.80 -9.88 -0.80
C LEU A 71 3.30 -10.34 0.59
N THR A 72 3.30 -11.64 0.82
CA THR A 72 2.87 -12.20 2.10
C THR A 72 3.83 -11.82 3.21
N ASP A 73 3.30 -11.37 4.35
CA ASP A 73 4.09 -10.98 5.52
C ASP A 73 5.08 -9.84 5.25
N TRP A 74 4.83 -9.00 4.24
CA TRP A 74 5.73 -7.88 3.97
C TRP A 74 5.45 -6.70 4.90
N ARG A 75 6.45 -5.86 5.06
CA ARG A 75 6.36 -4.66 5.88
C ARG A 75 6.79 -3.45 5.09
N ALA A 76 6.02 -2.39 5.19
CA ALA A 76 6.36 -1.12 4.57
C ALA A 76 6.13 0.01 5.56
N SER A 77 7.09 0.90 5.66
CA SER A 77 7.05 2.07 6.53
C SER A 77 7.50 3.29 5.73
N GLU A 78 6.76 4.40 5.85
CA GLU A 78 7.08 5.66 5.17
C GLU A 78 7.35 5.46 3.67
N THR A 79 6.53 4.63 3.01
CA THR A 79 6.76 4.19 1.64
C THR A 79 5.62 4.62 0.74
N ARG A 80 5.97 5.06 -0.47
CA ARG A 80 5.00 5.37 -1.51
C ARG A 80 5.04 4.34 -2.62
N LEU A 81 3.87 3.81 -2.97
CA LEU A 81 3.65 2.93 -4.10
C LEU A 81 2.79 3.70 -5.10
N SER A 82 3.33 4.02 -6.28
CA SER A 82 2.60 4.77 -7.28
C SER A 82 2.61 4.06 -8.63
N ARG A 83 1.49 4.16 -9.34
CA ARG A 83 1.32 3.56 -10.66
C ARG A 83 1.68 2.08 -10.69
N LEU A 84 1.20 1.38 -9.67
CA LEU A 84 1.30 -0.07 -9.58
C LEU A 84 0.18 -0.69 -10.41
N ARG A 85 0.51 -1.65 -11.24
CA ARG A 85 -0.45 -2.39 -12.05
C ARG A 85 -0.32 -3.87 -11.76
N ALA A 86 -1.43 -4.50 -11.40
CA ALA A 86 -1.48 -5.92 -11.11
C ALA A 86 -2.86 -6.47 -11.39
N SER A 87 -2.95 -7.64 -12.01
CA SER A 87 -4.20 -8.38 -12.15
C SER A 87 -4.63 -8.94 -10.80
N GLY A 88 -3.69 -9.48 -10.05
CA GLY A 88 -3.86 -9.93 -8.69
C GLY A 88 -2.61 -9.65 -7.88
N LEU A 89 -2.79 -9.27 -6.63
CA LEU A 89 -1.69 -9.00 -5.72
C LEU A 89 -2.07 -9.58 -4.36
N THR A 90 -1.32 -10.58 -3.94
CA THR A 90 -1.52 -11.24 -2.66
C THR A 90 -0.62 -10.59 -1.63
N ALA A 91 -1.22 -9.92 -0.64
CA ALA A 91 -0.48 -9.16 0.37
C ALA A 91 -1.05 -9.40 1.77
N GLN A 92 -1.47 -10.65 2.05
CA GLN A 92 -2.00 -10.97 3.37
C GLN A 92 -0.93 -10.87 4.46
N ARG A 93 -1.38 -10.58 5.67
CA ARG A 93 -0.54 -10.37 6.84
C ARG A 93 0.55 -9.32 6.63
N SER A 94 0.19 -8.29 5.87
CA SER A 94 1.06 -7.13 5.66
C SER A 94 1.00 -6.17 6.84
N THR A 95 2.07 -5.44 7.05
CA THR A 95 2.11 -4.35 8.03
C THR A 95 2.49 -3.07 7.31
N TRP A 96 1.58 -2.10 7.30
CA TRP A 96 1.79 -0.78 6.71
C TRP A 96 1.80 0.27 7.80
N ARG A 97 2.78 1.15 7.74
CA ARG A 97 2.84 2.34 8.58
C ARG A 97 3.26 3.54 7.73
N GLU A 98 2.39 4.53 7.66
CA GLU A 98 2.64 5.72 6.84
C GLU A 98 2.94 5.37 5.38
N VAL A 99 2.09 4.51 4.80
CA VAL A 99 2.23 4.06 3.40
C VAL A 99 1.18 4.75 2.55
N GLU A 100 1.58 5.19 1.37
CA GLU A 100 0.67 5.70 0.35
C GLU A 100 0.65 4.75 -0.85
N LEU A 101 -0.53 4.28 -1.22
CA LEU A 101 -0.78 3.58 -2.48
C LEU A 101 -1.62 4.51 -3.34
N VAL A 102 -1.05 5.02 -4.43
CA VAL A 102 -1.67 6.06 -5.24
C VAL A 102 -1.60 5.73 -6.73
N ASP A 103 -2.58 6.26 -7.48
CA ASP A 103 -2.62 6.18 -8.94
C ASP A 103 -2.44 4.76 -9.49
N SER A 104 -2.97 3.77 -8.80
CA SER A 104 -2.71 2.37 -9.11
C SER A 104 -3.95 1.66 -9.62
N ARG A 105 -3.76 0.59 -10.37
CA ARG A 105 -4.82 -0.25 -10.89
C ARG A 105 -4.54 -1.70 -10.53
N ILE A 106 -5.40 -2.28 -9.70
CA ILE A 106 -5.24 -3.63 -9.18
C ILE A 106 -6.56 -4.38 -9.37
N GLY A 107 -6.53 -5.55 -9.99
CA GLY A 107 -7.70 -6.38 -10.14
C GLY A 107 -8.18 -6.90 -8.79
N ALA A 108 -7.40 -7.76 -8.16
CA ALA A 108 -7.70 -8.27 -6.84
C ALA A 108 -6.54 -7.99 -5.89
N LEU A 109 -6.80 -7.23 -4.83
CA LEU A 109 -5.83 -6.95 -3.77
C LEU A 109 -6.28 -7.68 -2.50
N THR A 110 -5.52 -8.69 -2.12
CA THR A 110 -5.81 -9.50 -0.96
C THR A 110 -4.93 -9.06 0.21
N MET A 111 -5.54 -8.48 1.23
CA MET A 111 -4.86 -7.95 2.41
C MET A 111 -5.52 -8.42 3.70
N PHE A 112 -6.02 -9.65 3.72
CA PHE A 112 -6.64 -10.15 4.94
C PHE A 112 -5.60 -10.31 6.06
N ASP A 113 -6.04 -10.15 7.31
CA ASP A 113 -5.21 -10.24 8.50
C ASP A 113 -4.01 -9.27 8.51
N SER A 114 -4.15 -8.16 7.80
CA SER A 114 -3.11 -7.13 7.72
C SER A 114 -3.35 -6.03 8.75
N GLU A 115 -2.31 -5.26 9.01
CA GLU A 115 -2.38 -4.08 9.87
C GLU A 115 -1.95 -2.85 9.08
N LEU A 116 -2.86 -1.87 8.97
CA LEU A 116 -2.60 -0.63 8.27
C LEU A 116 -2.75 0.53 9.25
N ARG A 117 -1.71 1.36 9.38
CA ARG A 117 -1.71 2.54 10.25
C ARG A 117 -1.28 3.77 9.47
N SER A 118 -1.99 4.85 9.68
CA SER A 118 -1.66 6.18 9.13
C SER A 118 -1.37 6.12 7.63
N SER A 119 -2.16 5.33 6.91
CA SER A 119 -1.93 5.02 5.50
C SER A 119 -3.03 5.58 4.62
N ARG A 120 -2.69 5.79 3.35
CA ARG A 120 -3.60 6.35 2.36
C ARG A 120 -3.63 5.49 1.12
N ILE A 121 -4.85 5.21 0.65
CA ILE A 121 -5.10 4.61 -0.66
C ILE A 121 -5.89 5.65 -1.45
N ALA A 122 -5.30 6.22 -2.49
CA ALA A 122 -5.90 7.34 -3.20
C ALA A 122 -5.79 7.18 -4.72
N ASP A 123 -6.85 7.60 -5.40
CA ASP A 123 -6.89 7.64 -6.86
C ASP A 123 -6.57 6.28 -7.51
N CYS A 124 -7.03 5.21 -6.87
CA CYS A 124 -6.82 3.85 -7.33
C CYS A 124 -8.09 3.25 -7.90
N ARG A 125 -7.93 2.28 -8.77
CA ARG A 125 -9.01 1.42 -9.24
C ARG A 125 -8.71 -0.01 -8.80
N ILE A 126 -9.56 -0.56 -7.95
CA ILE A 126 -9.41 -1.89 -7.38
C ILE A 126 -10.73 -2.63 -7.61
N SER A 127 -10.70 -3.73 -8.36
CA SER A 127 -11.93 -4.47 -8.64
C SER A 127 -12.40 -5.23 -7.41
N PHE A 128 -11.49 -5.86 -6.69
CA PHE A 128 -11.80 -6.57 -5.47
C PHE A 128 -10.74 -6.27 -4.41
N LEU A 129 -11.17 -5.75 -3.27
CA LEU A 129 -10.30 -5.48 -2.13
C LEU A 129 -10.75 -6.33 -0.94
N ASN A 130 -9.88 -7.19 -0.46
CA ASN A 130 -10.14 -8.03 0.70
C ASN A 130 -9.35 -7.54 1.91
N LEU A 131 -10.07 -7.01 2.89
CA LEU A 131 -9.52 -6.52 4.16
C LEU A 131 -10.06 -7.34 5.35
N SER A 132 -10.55 -8.56 5.11
CA SER A 132 -11.10 -9.40 6.17
C SER A 132 -10.07 -9.62 7.28
N GLY A 133 -10.47 -9.41 8.52
CA GLY A 133 -9.59 -9.56 9.67
C GLY A 133 -8.48 -8.51 9.77
N ALA A 134 -8.48 -7.49 8.91
CA ALA A 134 -7.48 -6.44 8.97
C ALA A 134 -7.78 -5.45 10.10
N THR A 135 -6.72 -4.92 10.67
CA THR A 135 -6.78 -3.83 11.65
C THR A 135 -6.44 -2.54 10.93
N LEU A 136 -7.38 -1.58 10.94
CA LEU A 136 -7.21 -0.29 10.28
C LEU A 136 -7.23 0.81 11.32
N LEU A 137 -6.16 1.60 11.39
CA LEU A 137 -6.06 2.74 12.29
C LEU A 137 -5.58 3.96 11.50
N ASP A 138 -6.42 4.98 11.42
CA ASP A 138 -6.15 6.19 10.65
C ASP A 138 -5.80 5.88 9.19
N VAL A 139 -6.72 5.20 8.51
CA VAL A 139 -6.58 4.87 7.08
C VAL A 139 -7.58 5.70 6.28
N VAL A 140 -7.09 6.33 5.23
CA VAL A 140 -7.91 7.12 4.30
C VAL A 140 -7.95 6.42 2.96
N VAL A 141 -9.16 6.21 2.44
CA VAL A 141 -9.40 5.75 1.08
C VAL A 141 -10.16 6.86 0.36
N ALA A 142 -9.53 7.49 -0.63
CA ALA A 142 -10.07 8.67 -1.29
C ALA A 142 -9.90 8.62 -2.80
N GLY A 143 -10.91 9.08 -3.55
CA GLY A 143 -10.84 9.13 -5.00
C GLY A 143 -10.71 7.77 -5.68
N CYS A 144 -11.04 6.70 -4.98
CA CYS A 144 -10.90 5.35 -5.49
C CYS A 144 -12.21 4.80 -6.04
N ARG A 145 -12.09 3.90 -7.01
CA ARG A 145 -13.19 3.04 -7.42
C ARG A 145 -12.88 1.62 -6.96
N ILE A 146 -13.72 1.10 -6.07
CA ILE A 146 -13.62 -0.26 -5.57
C ILE A 146 -14.94 -0.95 -5.91
N ASP A 147 -14.90 -2.00 -6.74
CA ASP A 147 -16.13 -2.67 -7.18
C ASP A 147 -16.66 -3.59 -6.11
N GLU A 148 -15.80 -4.33 -5.42
CA GLU A 148 -16.16 -5.19 -4.31
C GLU A 148 -15.18 -5.01 -3.16
N LEU A 149 -15.73 -4.88 -1.95
CA LEU A 149 -14.96 -4.74 -0.72
C LEU A 149 -15.40 -5.81 0.27
N ASP A 150 -14.45 -6.53 0.78
CA ASP A 150 -14.68 -7.56 1.78
C ASP A 150 -13.99 -7.21 3.11
#